data_123b6e78916f77c5f16567bb8e14fbf6
#
_entry.id   123b6e78916f77c5f16567bb8e14fbf6
#
_cell.length_a   1.000
_cell.length_b   1.000
_cell.length_c   1.000
_cell.angle_alpha   90.00
_cell.angle_beta   90.00
_cell.angle_gamma   90.00
#
_symmetry.space_group_name_H-M   'P 1'
#
loop_
_entity.id
_entity.type
_entity.pdbx_description
1 polymer ?
#
loop_
_entity_poly.entity_id
_entity_poly.type
_entity_poly.pdbx_seq_one_letter_code
_entity_poly.pdbx_strand_id
1 'polypeptide(L)'
;MQALDLNNITLTGELAFRLGRNYSRLEDPMYRAAEIFQADKQGWPGDWEGRTILALCLHERISGRKAAFLDEILEALDTQWNERGYLKGICAPDAINEQQLSGHNWLLRGLLELYISRDEEKYAKCAKRIVENLYLPLSGRFPTYPTAREKRTANAEAAGHLGDEIIDGWRLSTDIGCAFISMDALAQYETLFADTRVRALLSEMIAAFRQIDVEKSSLQTHATLSALRGILRLCEAEPDEELLASAKEVFAHYVQYGMTANYANYNWFGRPYWTEPCAIVDSYMASMALFRLTQQSEYAVLANRIYYNALLASQRPNGGFG
;
A
#
# COMPACT_ATOMS: atom_id res chain seq x y z
N MET A 1 -8.07 4.10 21.15
CA MET A 1 -6.70 4.61 21.60
C MET A 1 -6.12 5.39 20.43
N GLN A 2 -5.61 6.59 20.68
CA GLN A 2 -5.05 7.43 19.60
C GLN A 2 -3.58 7.09 19.37
N ALA A 3 -3.14 7.10 18.10
CA ALA A 3 -1.74 6.95 17.74
C ALA A 3 -0.94 8.18 18.21
N LEU A 4 0.32 7.96 18.62
CA LEU A 4 1.22 9.07 18.94
C LEU A 4 1.72 9.73 17.66
N ASP A 5 1.95 11.05 17.73
CA ASP A 5 2.65 11.75 16.66
C ASP A 5 4.11 11.27 16.60
N LEU A 6 4.60 10.99 15.40
CA LEU A 6 5.97 10.54 15.17
C LEU A 6 7.01 11.52 15.72
N ASN A 7 6.72 12.81 15.71
CA ASN A 7 7.59 13.85 16.26
C ASN A 7 7.78 13.76 17.80
N ASN A 8 6.90 13.04 18.48
CA ASN A 8 6.94 12.83 19.93
C ASN A 8 7.52 11.46 20.32
N ILE A 9 8.09 10.72 19.35
CA ILE A 9 8.63 9.39 19.58
C ILE A 9 10.16 9.44 19.49
N THR A 10 10.85 8.97 20.54
CA THR A 10 12.28 8.70 20.50
C THR A 10 12.52 7.21 20.54
N LEU A 11 13.16 6.67 19.52
CA LEU A 11 13.52 5.25 19.46
C LEU A 11 14.87 5.01 20.11
N THR A 12 14.99 3.90 20.85
CA THR A 12 16.23 3.45 21.50
C THR A 12 16.45 1.95 21.28
N GLY A 13 17.65 1.47 21.58
CA GLY A 13 17.98 0.04 21.53
C GLY A 13 17.82 -0.58 20.14
N GLU A 14 17.23 -1.76 20.11
CA GLU A 14 17.09 -2.58 18.89
C GLU A 14 16.29 -1.87 17.78
N LEU A 15 15.21 -1.16 18.14
CA LEU A 15 14.41 -0.42 17.17
C LEU A 15 15.21 0.70 16.51
N ALA A 16 15.95 1.49 17.29
CA ALA A 16 16.81 2.55 16.76
C ALA A 16 17.91 1.98 15.86
N PHE A 17 18.52 0.86 16.27
CA PHE A 17 19.55 0.18 15.48
C PHE A 17 19.00 -0.30 14.13
N ARG A 18 17.83 -0.95 14.12
CA ARG A 18 17.21 -1.45 12.88
C ARG A 18 16.74 -0.35 11.96
N LEU A 19 16.16 0.70 12.53
CA LEU A 19 15.79 1.89 11.77
C LEU A 19 17.01 2.55 11.14
N GLY A 20 18.11 2.69 11.89
CA GLY A 20 19.38 3.23 11.40
C GLY A 20 19.94 2.43 10.22
N ARG A 21 19.84 1.09 10.26
CA ARG A 21 20.25 0.22 9.13
C ARG A 21 19.37 0.43 7.91
N ASN A 22 18.06 0.52 8.10
CA ASN A 22 17.13 0.79 7.00
C ASN A 22 17.37 2.17 6.40
N TYR A 23 17.62 3.18 7.24
CA TYR A 23 17.99 4.52 6.79
C TYR A 23 19.30 4.51 5.96
N SER A 24 20.35 3.84 6.45
CA SER A 24 21.62 3.73 5.70
C SER A 24 21.45 3.04 4.35
N ARG A 25 20.52 2.06 4.25
CA ARG A 25 20.18 1.47 2.95
C ARG A 25 19.53 2.47 2.01
N LEU A 26 18.64 3.35 2.52
CA LEU A 26 18.00 4.38 1.70
C LEU A 26 18.96 5.50 1.27
N GLU A 27 20.17 5.54 1.84
CA GLU A 27 21.27 6.39 1.39
C GLU A 27 22.14 5.71 0.29
N ASP A 28 21.80 4.49 -0.14
CA ASP A 28 22.46 3.83 -1.27
C ASP A 28 22.13 4.56 -2.59
N PRO A 29 23.11 4.74 -3.49
CA PRO A 29 22.89 5.40 -4.78
C PRO A 29 21.73 4.85 -5.63
N MET A 30 21.33 3.60 -5.42
CA MET A 30 20.16 3.01 -6.09
C MET A 30 18.85 3.75 -5.81
N TYR A 31 18.78 4.58 -4.77
CA TYR A 31 17.62 5.40 -4.42
C TYR A 31 17.73 6.86 -4.90
N ARG A 32 18.72 7.21 -5.72
CA ARG A 32 18.80 8.53 -6.37
C ARG A 32 17.71 8.68 -7.43
N ALA A 33 17.36 9.92 -7.73
CA ALA A 33 16.35 10.24 -8.74
C ALA A 33 16.64 9.59 -10.11
N ALA A 34 17.89 9.61 -10.55
CA ALA A 34 18.32 9.00 -11.82
C ALA A 34 18.04 7.48 -11.88
N GLU A 35 18.02 6.80 -10.74
CA GLU A 35 17.77 5.35 -10.67
C GLU A 35 16.27 5.03 -10.53
N ILE A 36 15.55 5.76 -9.69
CA ILE A 36 14.14 5.46 -9.42
C ILE A 36 13.21 5.87 -10.58
N PHE A 37 13.59 6.87 -11.38
CA PHE A 37 12.83 7.31 -12.56
C PHE A 37 13.26 6.66 -13.88
N GLN A 38 14.11 5.63 -13.86
CA GLN A 38 14.50 4.93 -15.07
C GLN A 38 13.30 4.31 -15.80
N ALA A 39 13.30 4.53 -17.13
CA ALA A 39 12.21 4.05 -17.99
C ALA A 39 12.03 2.52 -17.96
N ASP A 40 13.11 1.76 -17.81
CA ASP A 40 13.10 0.30 -17.91
C ASP A 40 12.58 -0.42 -16.65
N LYS A 41 12.42 0.31 -15.54
CA LYS A 41 11.91 -0.22 -14.26
C LYS A 41 10.39 0.00 -14.11
N GLN A 42 9.62 -0.30 -15.14
CA GLN A 42 8.27 0.27 -15.32
C GLN A 42 7.09 -0.65 -14.99
N GLY A 43 7.31 -1.83 -14.41
CA GLY A 43 6.20 -2.76 -14.14
C GLY A 43 5.05 -2.14 -13.34
N TRP A 44 5.36 -1.30 -12.34
CA TRP A 44 4.40 -0.72 -11.41
C TRP A 44 4.56 0.81 -11.33
N PRO A 45 3.94 1.58 -12.24
CA PRO A 45 4.10 3.04 -12.27
C PRO A 45 3.73 3.69 -10.93
N GLY A 46 4.67 4.43 -10.34
CA GLY A 46 4.47 5.10 -9.06
C GLY A 46 4.81 4.26 -7.82
N ASP A 47 5.09 2.96 -7.96
CA ASP A 47 5.39 2.08 -6.82
C ASP A 47 6.76 2.40 -6.22
N TRP A 48 7.83 2.26 -6.98
CA TRP A 48 9.17 2.49 -6.45
C TRP A 48 9.39 3.94 -6.07
N GLU A 49 8.96 4.85 -6.93
CA GLU A 49 9.00 6.28 -6.69
C GLU A 49 8.25 6.63 -5.39
N GLY A 50 7.03 6.18 -5.26
CA GLY A 50 6.16 6.46 -4.12
C GLY A 50 6.65 5.84 -2.82
N ARG A 51 7.07 4.58 -2.84
CA ARG A 51 7.64 3.90 -1.65
C ARG A 51 8.93 4.59 -1.19
N THR A 52 9.77 5.02 -2.11
CA THR A 52 11.01 5.72 -1.77
C THR A 52 10.71 7.07 -1.13
N ILE A 53 9.83 7.88 -1.73
CA ILE A 53 9.40 9.17 -1.17
C ILE A 53 8.78 8.98 0.21
N LEU A 54 7.86 8.01 0.36
CA LEU A 54 7.21 7.71 1.62
C LEU A 54 8.21 7.32 2.71
N ALA A 55 9.12 6.41 2.39
CA ALA A 55 10.13 5.93 3.33
C ALA A 55 11.08 7.05 3.77
N LEU A 56 11.61 7.84 2.84
CA LEU A 56 12.51 8.96 3.14
C LEU A 56 11.81 10.05 3.96
N CYS A 57 10.56 10.39 3.64
CA CYS A 57 9.77 11.33 4.42
C CYS A 57 9.55 10.86 5.87
N LEU A 58 9.16 9.59 6.06
CA LEU A 58 8.96 9.03 7.40
C LEU A 58 10.27 8.93 8.18
N HIS A 59 11.39 8.64 7.51
CA HIS A 59 12.71 8.66 8.14
C HIS A 59 13.12 10.06 8.61
N GLU A 60 12.87 11.11 7.81
CA GLU A 60 13.08 12.50 8.26
C GLU A 60 12.29 12.79 9.53
N ARG A 61 11.00 12.45 9.54
CA ARG A 61 10.12 12.74 10.69
C ARG A 61 10.55 12.04 11.98
N ILE A 62 10.92 10.76 11.90
CA ILE A 62 11.24 9.98 13.11
C ILE A 62 12.67 10.18 13.60
N SER A 63 13.61 10.51 12.70
CA SER A 63 15.02 10.66 13.03
C SER A 63 15.45 12.11 13.27
N GLY A 64 14.68 13.07 12.77
CA GLY A 64 15.07 14.49 12.68
C GLY A 64 16.25 14.76 11.72
N ARG A 65 16.69 13.76 10.95
CA ARG A 65 17.76 13.87 9.96
C ARG A 65 17.18 14.09 8.57
N LYS A 66 17.76 15.03 7.84
CA LYS A 66 17.43 15.24 6.43
C LYS A 66 17.80 13.98 5.61
N ALA A 67 16.87 13.47 4.81
CA ALA A 67 17.12 12.33 3.93
C ALA A 67 17.98 12.74 2.74
N ALA A 68 19.00 11.93 2.42
CA ALA A 68 20.04 12.27 1.46
C ALA A 68 19.50 12.63 0.05
N PHE A 69 18.47 11.92 -0.42
CA PHE A 69 18.00 12.04 -1.81
C PHE A 69 16.58 12.57 -1.96
N LEU A 70 15.87 12.87 -0.86
CA LEU A 70 14.46 13.22 -0.95
C LEU A 70 14.23 14.48 -1.80
N ASP A 71 15.01 15.56 -1.58
CA ASP A 71 14.83 16.79 -2.34
C ASP A 71 15.20 16.61 -3.83
N GLU A 72 16.28 15.87 -4.14
CA GLU A 72 16.65 15.51 -5.51
C GLU A 72 15.51 14.75 -6.22
N ILE A 73 14.89 13.80 -5.52
CA ILE A 73 13.76 13.03 -6.05
C ILE A 73 12.55 13.92 -6.31
N LEU A 74 12.24 14.84 -5.39
CA LEU A 74 11.10 15.73 -5.52
C LEU A 74 11.27 16.75 -6.65
N GLU A 75 12.49 17.25 -6.86
CA GLU A 75 12.82 18.11 -8.00
C GLU A 75 12.68 17.34 -9.33
N ALA A 76 13.17 16.09 -9.39
CA ALA A 76 13.06 15.27 -10.59
C ALA A 76 11.60 14.86 -10.86
N LEU A 77 10.79 14.62 -9.82
CA LEU A 77 9.38 14.25 -9.93
C LEU A 77 8.57 15.28 -10.72
N ASP A 78 8.89 16.57 -10.61
CA ASP A 78 8.20 17.65 -11.31
C ASP A 78 8.26 17.50 -12.85
N THR A 79 9.26 16.79 -13.37
CA THR A 79 9.43 16.53 -14.80
C THR A 79 8.81 15.19 -15.26
N GLN A 80 8.32 14.36 -14.34
CA GLN A 80 7.81 13.01 -14.64
C GLN A 80 6.30 12.93 -14.87
N TRP A 81 5.58 14.01 -14.57
CA TRP A 81 4.12 14.04 -14.70
C TRP A 81 3.69 13.97 -16.16
N ASN A 82 2.76 13.06 -16.45
CA ASN A 82 2.07 13.10 -17.74
C ASN A 82 1.08 14.29 -17.78
N GLU A 83 0.44 14.51 -18.93
CA GLU A 83 -0.51 15.60 -19.14
C GLU A 83 -1.73 15.58 -18.18
N ARG A 84 -2.04 14.39 -17.62
CA ARG A 84 -3.10 14.19 -16.62
C ARG A 84 -2.62 14.40 -15.19
N GLY A 85 -1.31 14.51 -14.96
CA GLY A 85 -0.71 14.77 -13.65
C GLY A 85 -0.53 13.55 -12.75
N TYR A 86 -0.26 12.40 -13.37
CA TYR A 86 0.23 11.20 -12.71
C TYR A 86 1.37 10.57 -13.54
N LEU A 87 1.99 9.48 -13.07
CA LEU A 87 3.19 8.95 -13.71
C LEU A 87 2.88 7.98 -14.85
N LYS A 88 3.75 7.99 -15.86
CA LYS A 88 3.78 7.07 -17.00
C LYS A 88 2.57 7.24 -17.96
N GLY A 89 2.11 6.15 -18.58
CA GLY A 89 1.06 6.19 -19.59
C GLY A 89 -0.31 6.61 -19.05
N ILE A 90 -1.15 7.13 -19.92
CA ILE A 90 -2.54 7.47 -19.60
C ILE A 90 -3.34 6.17 -19.40
N CYS A 91 -4.01 6.06 -18.26
CA CYS A 91 -4.93 4.97 -17.96
C CYS A 91 -6.20 5.16 -18.83
N ALA A 92 -6.43 4.25 -19.77
CA ALA A 92 -7.62 4.29 -20.60
C ALA A 92 -8.84 3.71 -19.84
N PRO A 93 -10.04 4.28 -19.99
CA PRO A 93 -11.23 3.78 -19.29
C PRO A 93 -11.64 2.35 -19.65
N ASP A 94 -11.23 1.88 -20.82
CA ASP A 94 -11.48 0.54 -21.36
C ASP A 94 -10.28 -0.41 -21.25
N ALA A 95 -9.18 0.06 -20.65
CA ALA A 95 -7.96 -0.72 -20.41
C ALA A 95 -7.30 -0.30 -19.08
N ILE A 96 -8.06 -0.38 -17.99
CA ILE A 96 -7.63 0.03 -16.64
C ILE A 96 -6.45 -0.84 -16.19
N ASN A 97 -5.28 -0.23 -16.04
CA ASN A 97 -4.07 -0.92 -15.59
C ASN A 97 -4.06 -1.02 -14.06
N GLU A 98 -4.33 -2.22 -13.52
CA GLU A 98 -4.39 -2.39 -12.07
C GLU A 98 -3.03 -2.22 -11.37
N GLN A 99 -1.90 -2.47 -12.06
CA GLN A 99 -0.57 -2.18 -11.50
C GLN A 99 -0.32 -0.68 -11.37
N GLN A 100 -0.84 0.12 -12.31
CA GLN A 100 -0.75 1.57 -12.22
C GLN A 100 -1.54 2.13 -11.02
N LEU A 101 -2.72 1.56 -10.76
CA LEU A 101 -3.51 1.94 -9.56
C LEU A 101 -2.76 1.59 -8.29
N SER A 102 -2.23 0.38 -8.20
CA SER A 102 -1.45 -0.09 -7.06
C SER A 102 -0.19 0.76 -6.83
N GLY A 103 0.57 1.02 -7.89
CA GLY A 103 1.79 1.83 -7.79
C GLY A 103 1.52 3.26 -7.33
N HIS A 104 0.48 3.88 -7.91
CA HIS A 104 0.08 5.24 -7.50
C HIS A 104 -0.48 5.32 -6.08
N ASN A 105 -0.92 4.21 -5.47
CA ASN A 105 -1.20 4.19 -4.04
C ASN A 105 0.02 4.65 -3.22
N TRP A 106 1.19 4.13 -3.54
CA TRP A 106 2.41 4.47 -2.81
C TRP A 106 2.87 5.90 -3.09
N LEU A 107 2.75 6.36 -4.33
CA LEU A 107 3.03 7.76 -4.67
C LEU A 107 2.08 8.72 -3.95
N LEU A 108 0.79 8.41 -3.97
CA LEU A 108 -0.22 9.21 -3.24
C LEU A 108 0.06 9.21 -1.74
N ARG A 109 0.38 8.05 -1.15
CA ARG A 109 0.82 7.96 0.25
C ARG A 109 2.04 8.84 0.56
N GLY A 110 3.06 8.80 -0.30
CA GLY A 110 4.26 9.63 -0.16
C GLY A 110 3.94 11.12 -0.20
N LEU A 111 3.11 11.57 -1.15
CA LEU A 111 2.69 12.97 -1.27
C LEU A 111 1.87 13.44 -0.07
N LEU A 112 0.97 12.59 0.44
CA LEU A 112 0.17 12.92 1.62
C LEU A 112 1.03 13.04 2.89
N GLU A 113 2.01 12.17 3.08
CA GLU A 113 2.96 12.29 4.21
C GLU A 113 3.86 13.52 4.08
N LEU A 114 4.27 13.90 2.87
CA LEU A 114 5.00 15.15 2.62
C LEU A 114 4.13 16.37 2.94
N TYR A 115 2.86 16.37 2.55
CA TYR A 115 1.92 17.42 2.91
C TYR A 115 1.79 17.55 4.43
N ILE A 116 1.60 16.44 5.14
CA ILE A 116 1.51 16.42 6.61
C ILE A 116 2.81 16.92 7.27
N SER A 117 3.97 16.55 6.74
CA SER A 117 5.26 16.82 7.40
C SER A 117 5.83 18.19 7.07
N ARG A 118 5.63 18.69 5.85
CA ARG A 118 6.23 19.94 5.36
C ARG A 118 5.25 21.10 5.28
N ASP A 119 3.95 20.84 5.42
CA ASP A 119 2.84 21.82 5.31
C ASP A 119 2.92 22.65 4.00
N GLU A 120 3.28 21.98 2.88
CA GLU A 120 3.41 22.62 1.58
C GLU A 120 2.25 22.21 0.65
N GLU A 121 1.40 23.17 0.29
CA GLU A 121 0.23 22.97 -0.59
C GLU A 121 0.53 22.33 -1.95
N LYS A 122 1.77 22.42 -2.45
CA LYS A 122 2.15 21.77 -3.71
C LYS A 122 1.92 20.25 -3.68
N TYR A 123 2.17 19.60 -2.55
CA TYR A 123 1.98 18.14 -2.40
C TYR A 123 0.49 17.78 -2.38
N ALA A 124 -0.33 18.56 -1.70
CA ALA A 124 -1.79 18.42 -1.74
C ALA A 124 -2.34 18.58 -3.15
N LYS A 125 -1.84 19.54 -3.93
CA LYS A 125 -2.21 19.75 -5.35
C LYS A 125 -1.83 18.55 -6.22
N CYS A 126 -0.63 17.99 -6.05
CA CYS A 126 -0.21 16.79 -6.78
C CYS A 126 -1.08 15.58 -6.40
N ALA A 127 -1.34 15.37 -5.10
CA ALA A 127 -2.22 14.31 -4.61
C ALA A 127 -3.63 14.44 -5.21
N LYS A 128 -4.20 15.65 -5.21
CA LYS A 128 -5.50 15.93 -5.79
C LYS A 128 -5.55 15.62 -7.28
N ARG A 129 -4.53 15.98 -8.07
CA ARG A 129 -4.47 15.66 -9.51
C ARG A 129 -4.46 14.15 -9.76
N ILE A 130 -3.73 13.36 -8.98
CA ILE A 130 -3.75 11.90 -9.06
C ILE A 130 -5.16 11.39 -8.77
N VAL A 131 -5.78 11.84 -7.69
CA VAL A 131 -7.14 11.42 -7.32
C VAL A 131 -8.16 11.77 -8.39
N GLU A 132 -8.15 13.00 -8.89
CA GLU A 132 -9.13 13.49 -9.88
C GLU A 132 -8.97 12.85 -11.26
N ASN A 133 -7.74 12.55 -11.68
CA ASN A 133 -7.47 12.13 -13.05
C ASN A 133 -7.15 10.64 -13.22
N LEU A 134 -6.79 9.94 -12.14
CA LEU A 134 -6.54 8.50 -12.18
C LEU A 134 -7.63 7.71 -11.46
N TYR A 135 -8.03 8.09 -10.24
CA TYR A 135 -8.92 7.27 -9.42
C TYR A 135 -10.41 7.58 -9.60
N LEU A 136 -10.82 8.86 -9.53
CA LEU A 136 -12.25 9.22 -9.65
C LEU A 136 -12.88 8.81 -11.00
N PRO A 137 -12.16 8.79 -12.14
CA PRO A 137 -12.70 8.25 -13.40
C PRO A 137 -13.06 6.75 -13.37
N LEU A 138 -12.63 6.03 -12.32
CA LEU A 138 -12.94 4.61 -12.14
C LEU A 138 -14.26 4.35 -11.40
N SER A 139 -14.98 5.39 -10.99
CA SER A 139 -16.30 5.23 -10.36
C SER A 139 -17.23 4.43 -11.27
N GLY A 140 -17.89 3.41 -10.71
CA GLY A 140 -18.75 2.47 -11.45
C GLY A 140 -18.00 1.31 -12.11
N ARG A 141 -16.66 1.20 -11.95
CA ARG A 141 -15.86 0.16 -12.62
C ARG A 141 -15.52 -1.03 -11.73
N PHE A 142 -15.45 -0.85 -10.43
CA PHE A 142 -15.07 -1.92 -9.49
C PHE A 142 -16.05 -3.10 -9.43
N PRO A 143 -17.37 -2.94 -9.64
CA PRO A 143 -18.28 -4.07 -9.73
C PRO A 143 -17.97 -5.05 -10.87
N THR A 144 -17.24 -4.61 -11.91
CA THR A 144 -16.82 -5.44 -13.06
C THR A 144 -15.40 -5.97 -12.92
N TYR A 145 -14.73 -5.76 -11.78
CA TYR A 145 -13.36 -6.24 -11.58
C TYR A 145 -13.30 -7.77 -11.70
N PRO A 146 -12.45 -8.31 -12.61
CA PRO A 146 -12.41 -9.75 -12.88
C PRO A 146 -11.72 -10.51 -11.73
N THR A 147 -12.48 -11.29 -10.98
CA THR A 147 -11.99 -12.13 -9.87
C THR A 147 -11.73 -13.57 -10.27
N ALA A 148 -12.31 -14.03 -11.38
CA ALA A 148 -12.19 -15.40 -11.84
C ALA A 148 -10.76 -15.69 -12.33
N ARG A 149 -10.05 -16.57 -11.61
CA ARG A 149 -8.64 -16.91 -11.86
C ARG A 149 -8.43 -17.46 -13.28
N GLU A 150 -9.37 -18.23 -13.79
CA GLU A 150 -9.36 -18.78 -15.15
C GLU A 150 -9.41 -17.73 -16.26
N LYS A 151 -9.88 -16.53 -15.95
CA LYS A 151 -9.88 -15.39 -16.86
C LYS A 151 -8.54 -14.63 -16.86
N ARG A 152 -7.67 -14.91 -15.90
CA ARG A 152 -6.36 -14.25 -15.81
C ARG A 152 -5.34 -15.09 -16.55
N THR A 153 -4.47 -14.42 -17.32
CA THR A 153 -3.49 -15.05 -18.22
C THR A 153 -2.68 -16.17 -17.54
N ALA A 154 -2.32 -17.18 -18.34
CA ALA A 154 -1.78 -18.47 -17.95
C ALA A 154 -0.47 -18.47 -17.12
N ASN A 155 0.23 -17.37 -16.99
CA ASN A 155 1.49 -17.25 -16.24
C ASN A 155 1.28 -16.76 -14.79
N ALA A 156 0.18 -17.11 -14.17
CA ALA A 156 -0.15 -16.79 -12.78
C ALA A 156 0.85 -17.33 -11.73
N GLU A 157 1.97 -17.91 -12.14
CA GLU A 157 3.04 -18.37 -11.25
C GLU A 157 4.11 -17.31 -11.02
N ALA A 158 4.24 -16.33 -11.90
CA ALA A 158 5.17 -15.21 -11.77
C ALA A 158 4.49 -14.03 -11.09
N ALA A 159 5.00 -13.56 -9.97
CA ALA A 159 4.52 -12.36 -9.32
C ALA A 159 4.86 -11.10 -10.13
N GLY A 160 4.00 -10.09 -10.06
CA GLY A 160 4.28 -8.77 -10.62
C GLY A 160 4.22 -8.68 -12.14
N HIS A 161 3.73 -9.70 -12.85
CA HIS A 161 3.56 -9.62 -14.30
C HIS A 161 2.24 -8.95 -14.68
N LEU A 162 2.28 -8.00 -15.62
CA LEU A 162 1.09 -7.38 -16.20
C LEU A 162 0.75 -8.11 -17.51
N GLY A 163 -0.47 -8.65 -17.60
CA GLY A 163 -0.97 -9.30 -18.83
C GLY A 163 -1.20 -8.30 -19.95
N ASP A 164 -1.18 -8.77 -21.19
CA ASP A 164 -1.49 -7.94 -22.37
C ASP A 164 -2.99 -7.93 -22.70
N GLU A 165 -3.72 -8.91 -22.22
CA GLU A 165 -5.15 -9.07 -22.46
C GLU A 165 -5.98 -8.10 -21.60
N ILE A 166 -7.04 -7.55 -22.19
CA ILE A 166 -8.02 -6.71 -21.51
C ILE A 166 -9.27 -7.55 -21.26
N ILE A 167 -9.64 -7.68 -19.99
CA ILE A 167 -10.81 -8.44 -19.55
C ILE A 167 -11.78 -7.50 -18.83
N ASP A 168 -12.98 -7.38 -19.34
CA ASP A 168 -14.03 -6.50 -18.75
C ASP A 168 -13.56 -5.03 -18.57
N GLY A 169 -12.64 -4.58 -19.43
CA GLY A 169 -12.04 -3.24 -19.37
C GLY A 169 -10.85 -3.11 -18.42
N TRP A 170 -10.33 -4.23 -17.90
CA TRP A 170 -9.17 -4.27 -17.01
C TRP A 170 -7.98 -4.95 -17.67
N ARG A 171 -6.81 -4.35 -17.55
CA ARG A 171 -5.52 -4.97 -17.83
C ARG A 171 -4.96 -5.50 -16.52
N LEU A 172 -4.93 -6.82 -16.40
CA LEU A 172 -4.77 -7.52 -15.13
C LEU A 172 -3.32 -7.90 -14.81
N SER A 173 -2.94 -7.76 -13.56
CA SER A 173 -1.71 -8.31 -13.00
C SER A 173 -1.87 -9.79 -12.62
N THR A 174 -0.76 -10.51 -12.54
CA THR A 174 -0.71 -11.82 -11.89
C THR A 174 -0.93 -11.73 -10.37
N ASP A 175 -0.71 -10.55 -9.78
CA ASP A 175 -1.03 -10.27 -8.37
C ASP A 175 -2.49 -9.82 -8.24
N ILE A 176 -3.35 -10.81 -8.10
CA ILE A 176 -4.79 -10.65 -8.11
C ILE A 176 -5.24 -9.76 -6.95
N GLY A 177 -6.05 -8.74 -7.24
CA GLY A 177 -6.57 -7.81 -6.25
C GLY A 177 -5.70 -6.57 -6.02
N CYS A 178 -4.58 -6.41 -6.73
CA CYS A 178 -3.69 -5.28 -6.50
C CYS A 178 -4.34 -3.91 -6.76
N ALA A 179 -5.43 -3.83 -7.56
CA ALA A 179 -6.22 -2.60 -7.70
C ALA A 179 -6.76 -2.08 -6.36
N PHE A 180 -7.10 -2.99 -5.43
CA PHE A 180 -7.65 -2.63 -4.11
C PHE A 180 -6.59 -2.12 -3.12
N ILE A 181 -5.29 -2.25 -3.43
CA ILE A 181 -4.21 -1.63 -2.65
C ILE A 181 -4.44 -0.12 -2.54
N SER A 182 -5.00 0.51 -3.58
CA SER A 182 -5.28 1.94 -3.61
C SER A 182 -6.26 2.44 -2.54
N MET A 183 -7.02 1.55 -1.90
CA MET A 183 -7.89 1.91 -0.78
C MET A 183 -7.11 2.51 0.41
N ASP A 184 -5.85 2.11 0.65
CA ASP A 184 -5.03 2.65 1.75
C ASP A 184 -4.74 4.14 1.56
N ALA A 185 -4.31 4.56 0.36
CA ALA A 185 -4.03 5.97 0.07
C ALA A 185 -5.30 6.81 -0.08
N LEU A 186 -6.34 6.26 -0.73
CA LEU A 186 -7.60 6.96 -0.90
C LEU A 186 -8.29 7.22 0.45
N ALA A 187 -8.23 6.27 1.39
CA ALA A 187 -8.74 6.47 2.74
C ALA A 187 -7.96 7.56 3.49
N GLN A 188 -6.62 7.61 3.36
CA GLN A 188 -5.84 8.69 3.93
C GLN A 188 -6.18 10.05 3.29
N TYR A 189 -6.34 10.10 1.97
CA TYR A 189 -6.73 11.31 1.26
C TYR A 189 -8.10 11.81 1.73
N GLU A 190 -9.08 10.91 1.81
CA GLU A 190 -10.43 11.24 2.27
C GLU A 190 -10.44 11.77 3.70
N THR A 191 -9.68 11.15 4.60
CA THR A 191 -9.54 11.61 5.99
C THR A 191 -8.93 13.02 6.08
N LEU A 192 -8.03 13.40 5.18
CA LEU A 192 -7.39 14.71 5.18
C LEU A 192 -8.23 15.80 4.53
N PHE A 193 -8.97 15.47 3.47
CA PHE A 193 -9.64 16.47 2.62
C PHE A 193 -11.17 16.40 2.61
N ALA A 194 -11.76 15.38 3.25
CA ALA A 194 -13.22 15.13 3.33
C ALA A 194 -13.90 15.19 1.93
N ASP A 195 -13.26 14.59 0.91
CA ASP A 195 -13.80 14.56 -0.46
C ASP A 195 -14.88 13.49 -0.59
N THR A 196 -16.13 13.90 -0.64
CA THR A 196 -17.29 13.00 -0.73
C THR A 196 -17.29 12.12 -1.97
N ARG A 197 -16.63 12.52 -3.07
CA ARG A 197 -16.48 11.72 -4.29
C ARG A 197 -15.54 10.54 -4.03
N VAL A 198 -14.46 10.77 -3.27
CA VAL A 198 -13.52 9.71 -2.85
C VAL A 198 -14.20 8.78 -1.85
N ARG A 199 -15.01 9.32 -0.93
CA ARG A 199 -15.83 8.50 0.00
C ARG A 199 -16.77 7.56 -0.78
N ALA A 200 -17.44 8.04 -1.81
CA ALA A 200 -18.31 7.23 -2.66
C ALA A 200 -17.53 6.14 -3.42
N LEU A 201 -16.38 6.48 -3.99
CA LEU A 201 -15.50 5.51 -4.65
C LEU A 201 -14.99 4.44 -3.69
N LEU A 202 -14.56 4.82 -2.49
CA LEU A 202 -14.14 3.87 -1.44
C LEU A 202 -15.29 2.92 -1.05
N SER A 203 -16.52 3.43 -0.92
CA SER A 203 -17.67 2.59 -0.62
C SER A 203 -17.94 1.56 -1.73
N GLU A 204 -17.80 1.96 -3.01
CA GLU A 204 -17.90 1.04 -4.15
C GLU A 204 -16.78 -0.01 -4.12
N MET A 205 -15.53 0.41 -3.88
CA MET A 205 -14.39 -0.50 -3.80
C MET A 205 -14.55 -1.51 -2.66
N ILE A 206 -14.96 -1.05 -1.47
CA ILE A 206 -15.22 -1.92 -0.31
C ILE A 206 -16.34 -2.94 -0.64
N ALA A 207 -17.43 -2.49 -1.25
CA ALA A 207 -18.52 -3.36 -1.63
C ALA A 207 -18.06 -4.44 -2.65
N ALA A 208 -17.28 -4.06 -3.64
CA ALA A 208 -16.71 -4.99 -4.62
C ALA A 208 -15.69 -5.96 -3.96
N PHE A 209 -14.81 -5.46 -3.11
CA PHE A 209 -13.81 -6.26 -2.39
C PHE A 209 -14.45 -7.33 -1.50
N ARG A 210 -15.53 -6.99 -0.79
CA ARG A 210 -16.28 -7.93 0.08
C ARG A 210 -16.96 -9.08 -0.68
N GLN A 211 -17.13 -8.96 -2.00
CA GLN A 211 -17.69 -10.03 -2.84
C GLN A 211 -16.64 -11.01 -3.35
N ILE A 212 -15.34 -10.75 -3.14
CA ILE A 212 -14.28 -11.60 -3.63
C ILE A 212 -14.11 -12.81 -2.72
N ASP A 213 -14.26 -14.01 -3.28
CA ASP A 213 -13.81 -15.23 -2.64
C ASP A 213 -12.27 -15.28 -2.77
N VAL A 214 -11.59 -14.89 -1.69
CA VAL A 214 -10.13 -14.68 -1.70
C VAL A 214 -9.35 -15.98 -1.93
N GLU A 215 -9.86 -17.12 -1.47
CA GLU A 215 -9.23 -18.43 -1.66
C GLU A 215 -9.41 -18.95 -3.09
N LYS A 216 -10.66 -18.94 -3.58
CA LYS A 216 -10.97 -19.37 -4.95
C LYS A 216 -10.27 -18.51 -5.99
N SER A 217 -10.18 -17.21 -5.76
CA SER A 217 -9.48 -16.27 -6.64
C SER A 217 -7.96 -16.34 -6.49
N SER A 218 -7.41 -17.00 -5.48
CA SER A 218 -6.00 -16.90 -5.08
C SER A 218 -5.57 -15.45 -4.96
N LEU A 219 -6.34 -14.65 -4.21
CA LEU A 219 -6.05 -13.23 -4.02
C LEU A 219 -4.67 -13.05 -3.38
N GLN A 220 -3.94 -12.00 -3.75
CA GLN A 220 -2.66 -11.71 -3.12
C GLN A 220 -2.89 -11.24 -1.68
N THR A 221 -2.11 -11.76 -0.74
CA THR A 221 -2.26 -11.41 0.69
C THR A 221 -1.87 -9.96 0.97
N HIS A 222 -0.82 -9.45 0.29
CA HIS A 222 -0.44 -8.04 0.36
C HIS A 222 -1.59 -7.13 -0.12
N ALA A 223 -2.20 -7.44 -1.26
CA ALA A 223 -3.34 -6.67 -1.77
C ALA A 223 -4.53 -6.69 -0.79
N THR A 224 -4.84 -7.84 -0.22
CA THR A 224 -5.91 -8.00 0.79
C THR A 224 -5.63 -7.16 2.03
N LEU A 225 -4.42 -7.21 2.56
CA LEU A 225 -4.05 -6.50 3.78
C LEU A 225 -3.92 -4.99 3.57
N SER A 226 -3.47 -4.55 2.38
CA SER A 226 -3.45 -3.12 2.03
C SER A 226 -4.86 -2.57 1.89
N ALA A 227 -5.78 -3.31 1.25
CA ALA A 227 -7.20 -2.97 1.21
C ALA A 227 -7.79 -2.87 2.63
N LEU A 228 -7.51 -3.85 3.47
CA LEU A 228 -7.90 -3.85 4.89
C LEU A 228 -7.37 -2.63 5.64
N ARG A 229 -6.14 -2.20 5.40
CA ARG A 229 -5.59 -0.99 6.00
C ARG A 229 -6.38 0.26 5.61
N GLY A 230 -6.84 0.34 4.36
CA GLY A 230 -7.75 1.40 3.92
C GLY A 230 -9.06 1.40 4.72
N ILE A 231 -9.68 0.25 4.89
CA ILE A 231 -10.90 0.09 5.70
C ILE A 231 -10.64 0.52 7.16
N LEU A 232 -9.55 0.06 7.77
CA LEU A 232 -9.21 0.40 9.16
C LEU A 232 -8.93 1.90 9.34
N ARG A 233 -8.35 2.59 8.35
CA ARG A 233 -8.18 4.06 8.38
C ARG A 233 -9.52 4.78 8.42
N LEU A 234 -10.51 4.32 7.66
CA LEU A 234 -11.85 4.89 7.71
C LEU A 234 -12.48 4.69 9.10
N CYS A 235 -12.34 3.50 9.69
CA CYS A 235 -12.81 3.24 11.05
C CYS A 235 -12.07 4.07 12.12
N GLU A 236 -10.80 4.40 11.90
CA GLU A 236 -10.03 5.28 12.81
C GLU A 236 -10.47 6.74 12.69
N ALA A 237 -10.86 7.19 11.50
CA ALA A 237 -11.34 8.54 11.25
C ALA A 237 -12.78 8.75 11.72
N GLU A 238 -13.65 7.79 11.43
CA GLU A 238 -15.07 7.83 11.78
C GLU A 238 -15.52 6.44 12.25
N PRO A 239 -15.96 6.30 13.50
CA PRO A 239 -16.40 5.01 14.03
C PRO A 239 -17.57 4.44 13.24
N ASP A 240 -17.42 3.22 12.69
CA ASP A 240 -18.41 2.45 11.97
C ASP A 240 -18.32 0.98 12.41
N GLU A 241 -19.31 0.53 13.16
CA GLU A 241 -19.31 -0.82 13.75
C GLU A 241 -19.46 -1.92 12.69
N GLU A 242 -20.23 -1.71 11.62
CA GLU A 242 -20.41 -2.69 10.55
C GLU A 242 -19.11 -2.81 9.74
N LEU A 243 -18.49 -1.68 9.40
CA LEU A 243 -17.24 -1.66 8.68
C LEU A 243 -16.11 -2.29 9.51
N LEU A 244 -16.04 -2.01 10.80
CA LEU A 244 -15.08 -2.62 11.72
C LEU A 244 -15.30 -4.13 11.87
N ALA A 245 -16.56 -4.59 11.95
CA ALA A 245 -16.86 -6.02 11.99
C ALA A 245 -16.35 -6.71 10.71
N SER A 246 -16.63 -6.14 9.54
CA SER A 246 -16.12 -6.64 8.26
C SER A 246 -14.57 -6.67 8.21
N ALA A 247 -13.91 -5.63 8.71
CA ALA A 247 -12.44 -5.60 8.80
C ALA A 247 -11.89 -6.72 9.68
N LYS A 248 -12.54 -7.01 10.80
CA LYS A 248 -12.18 -8.13 11.70
C LYS A 248 -12.34 -9.49 11.01
N GLU A 249 -13.39 -9.68 10.23
CA GLU A 249 -13.62 -10.91 9.46
C GLU A 249 -12.53 -11.13 8.42
N VAL A 250 -12.20 -10.10 7.62
CA VAL A 250 -11.11 -10.16 6.63
C VAL A 250 -9.77 -10.50 7.30
N PHE A 251 -9.48 -9.86 8.44
CA PHE A 251 -8.23 -10.12 9.16
C PHE A 251 -8.19 -11.52 9.79
N ALA A 252 -9.29 -11.99 10.37
CA ALA A 252 -9.38 -13.35 10.91
C ALA A 252 -9.20 -14.40 9.82
N HIS A 253 -9.79 -14.18 8.64
CA HIS A 253 -9.60 -15.03 7.48
C HIS A 253 -8.13 -15.07 7.01
N TYR A 254 -7.46 -13.92 6.95
CA TYR A 254 -6.04 -13.86 6.66
C TYR A 254 -5.21 -14.63 7.69
N VAL A 255 -5.46 -14.46 8.98
CA VAL A 255 -4.73 -15.17 10.04
C VAL A 255 -4.89 -16.69 9.90
N GLN A 256 -6.06 -17.15 9.49
CA GLN A 256 -6.33 -18.59 9.34
C GLN A 256 -5.73 -19.18 8.07
N TYR A 257 -5.76 -18.48 6.93
CA TYR A 257 -5.48 -19.06 5.60
C TYR A 257 -4.32 -18.38 4.86
N GLY A 258 -3.96 -17.16 5.23
CA GLY A 258 -2.89 -16.39 4.59
C GLY A 258 -1.60 -16.31 5.39
N MET A 259 -1.66 -16.55 6.71
CA MET A 259 -0.51 -16.47 7.61
C MET A 259 0.19 -17.82 7.73
N THR A 260 1.52 -17.81 7.80
CA THR A 260 2.32 -19.02 8.05
C THR A 260 2.49 -19.30 9.55
N ALA A 261 2.95 -20.52 9.90
CA ALA A 261 3.15 -20.90 11.30
C ALA A 261 4.17 -20.02 12.07
N ASN A 262 5.10 -19.38 11.37
CA ASN A 262 6.06 -18.43 11.92
C ASN A 262 5.64 -16.97 11.80
N TYR A 263 4.35 -16.71 11.58
CA TYR A 263 3.73 -15.39 11.49
C TYR A 263 4.17 -14.52 10.30
N ALA A 264 4.77 -15.13 9.26
CA ALA A 264 4.93 -14.54 7.95
C ALA A 264 3.63 -14.74 7.14
N ASN A 265 3.70 -14.71 5.82
CA ASN A 265 2.52 -14.89 4.97
C ASN A 265 2.81 -15.86 3.80
N TYR A 266 1.77 -16.49 3.30
CA TYR A 266 1.75 -16.97 1.93
C TYR A 266 1.46 -15.79 0.99
N ASN A 267 2.12 -15.71 -0.16
CA ASN A 267 1.92 -14.58 -1.07
C ASN A 267 0.50 -14.52 -1.66
N TRP A 268 -0.12 -15.69 -1.85
CA TRP A 268 -1.51 -15.81 -2.31
C TRP A 268 -2.29 -16.80 -1.46
N PHE A 269 -3.56 -16.54 -1.24
CA PHE A 269 -4.44 -17.51 -0.60
C PHE A 269 -4.49 -18.82 -1.41
N GLY A 270 -4.54 -19.94 -0.70
CA GLY A 270 -4.57 -21.28 -1.31
C GLY A 270 -3.30 -21.72 -2.02
N ARG A 271 -2.21 -20.95 -1.97
CA ARG A 271 -0.91 -21.24 -2.61
C ARG A 271 0.22 -21.15 -1.57
N PRO A 272 0.58 -22.25 -0.89
CA PRO A 272 1.46 -22.25 0.29
C PRO A 272 2.95 -22.18 -0.06
N TYR A 273 3.35 -21.31 -0.94
CA TYR A 273 4.73 -21.06 -1.30
C TYR A 273 4.96 -19.57 -1.52
N TRP A 274 6.17 -19.15 -1.27
CA TRP A 274 6.64 -17.79 -1.31
C TRP A 274 6.01 -16.86 -0.25
N THR A 275 6.87 -16.04 0.33
CA THR A 275 6.56 -15.02 1.33
C THR A 275 6.96 -13.65 0.80
N GLU A 276 6.10 -12.65 1.01
CA GLU A 276 6.37 -11.26 0.63
C GLU A 276 6.48 -10.38 1.89
N PRO A 277 7.61 -9.69 2.13
CA PRO A 277 7.78 -8.84 3.30
C PRO A 277 6.73 -7.74 3.44
N CYS A 278 6.18 -7.25 2.31
CA CYS A 278 5.11 -6.23 2.31
C CYS A 278 3.90 -6.70 3.11
N ALA A 279 3.44 -7.94 2.89
CA ALA A 279 2.31 -8.51 3.61
C ALA A 279 2.61 -8.74 5.11
N ILE A 280 3.87 -9.01 5.47
CA ILE A 280 4.29 -9.10 6.88
C ILE A 280 4.10 -7.73 7.56
N VAL A 281 4.56 -6.65 6.92
CA VAL A 281 4.40 -5.28 7.45
C VAL A 281 2.92 -4.91 7.54
N ASP A 282 2.14 -5.20 6.50
CA ASP A 282 0.71 -4.89 6.49
C ASP A 282 -0.06 -5.64 7.58
N SER A 283 0.26 -6.91 7.80
CA SER A 283 -0.39 -7.71 8.85
C SER A 283 -0.06 -7.18 10.24
N TYR A 284 1.18 -6.73 10.47
CA TYR A 284 1.58 -6.05 11.70
C TYR A 284 0.79 -4.75 11.90
N MET A 285 0.71 -3.91 10.85
CA MET A 285 0.00 -2.64 10.90
C MET A 285 -1.51 -2.83 11.11
N ALA A 286 -2.13 -3.81 10.42
CA ALA A 286 -3.53 -4.15 10.61
C ALA A 286 -3.82 -4.65 12.03
N SER A 287 -2.95 -5.51 12.58
CA SER A 287 -3.04 -5.97 13.97
C SER A 287 -3.02 -4.81 14.96
N MET A 288 -2.10 -3.85 14.78
CA MET A 288 -1.99 -2.68 15.63
C MET A 288 -3.18 -1.72 15.50
N ALA A 289 -3.71 -1.54 14.29
CA ALA A 289 -4.92 -0.74 14.06
C ALA A 289 -6.15 -1.38 14.73
N LEU A 290 -6.33 -2.69 14.58
CA LEU A 290 -7.39 -3.43 15.26
C LEU A 290 -7.25 -3.33 16.78
N PHE A 291 -6.04 -3.43 17.33
CA PHE A 291 -5.82 -3.22 18.76
C PHE A 291 -6.24 -1.81 19.20
N ARG A 292 -5.86 -0.76 18.46
CA ARG A 292 -6.27 0.62 18.79
C ARG A 292 -7.78 0.82 18.77
N LEU A 293 -8.46 0.23 17.78
CA LEU A 293 -9.91 0.36 17.60
C LEU A 293 -10.72 -0.45 18.62
N THR A 294 -10.27 -1.67 18.94
CA THR A 294 -11.07 -2.62 19.75
C THR A 294 -10.61 -2.74 21.20
N GLN A 295 -9.37 -2.38 21.52
CA GLN A 295 -8.70 -2.62 22.82
C GLN A 295 -8.58 -4.13 23.16
N GLN A 296 -8.79 -5.03 22.21
CA GLN A 296 -8.67 -6.47 22.40
C GLN A 296 -7.20 -6.89 22.37
N SER A 297 -6.72 -7.44 23.47
CA SER A 297 -5.29 -7.76 23.69
C SER A 297 -4.73 -8.81 22.71
N GLU A 298 -5.57 -9.66 22.15
CA GLU A 298 -5.16 -10.66 21.16
C GLU A 298 -4.49 -10.04 19.94
N TYR A 299 -4.93 -8.88 19.50
CA TYR A 299 -4.30 -8.17 18.38
C TYR A 299 -2.91 -7.63 18.75
N ALA A 300 -2.72 -7.13 19.96
CA ALA A 300 -1.40 -6.69 20.43
C ALA A 300 -0.44 -7.89 20.57
N VAL A 301 -0.92 -9.03 21.08
CA VAL A 301 -0.14 -10.28 21.18
C VAL A 301 0.24 -10.76 19.78
N LEU A 302 -0.70 -10.72 18.84
CA LEU A 302 -0.43 -11.14 17.46
C LEU A 302 0.60 -10.21 16.79
N ALA A 303 0.45 -8.89 16.92
CA ALA A 303 1.42 -7.92 16.43
C ALA A 303 2.83 -8.19 16.98
N ASN A 304 2.95 -8.48 18.27
CA ASN A 304 4.21 -8.84 18.91
C ASN A 304 4.84 -10.09 18.29
N ARG A 305 4.04 -11.13 18.03
CA ARG A 305 4.48 -12.36 17.38
C ARG A 305 4.93 -12.13 15.93
N ILE A 306 4.17 -11.38 15.15
CA ILE A 306 4.54 -10.98 13.78
C ILE A 306 5.86 -10.21 13.80
N TYR A 307 6.00 -9.25 14.72
CA TYR A 307 7.20 -8.43 14.85
C TYR A 307 8.44 -9.28 15.09
N TYR A 308 8.45 -10.12 16.13
CA TYR A 308 9.64 -10.88 16.53
C TYR A 308 9.94 -12.08 15.61
N ASN A 309 8.92 -12.79 15.11
CA ASN A 309 9.14 -14.03 14.38
C ASN A 309 9.22 -13.87 12.85
N ALA A 310 8.61 -12.80 12.30
CA ALA A 310 8.59 -12.58 10.86
C ALA A 310 9.27 -11.27 10.47
N LEU A 311 8.82 -10.11 10.98
CA LEU A 311 9.29 -8.81 10.53
C LEU A 311 10.78 -8.60 10.84
N LEU A 312 11.21 -8.83 12.09
CA LEU A 312 12.63 -8.69 12.45
C LEU A 312 13.51 -9.71 11.73
N ALA A 313 13.01 -10.92 11.52
CA ALA A 313 13.74 -11.99 10.83
C ALA A 313 13.94 -11.69 9.34
N SER A 314 13.05 -10.91 8.71
CA SER A 314 13.14 -10.54 7.30
C SER A 314 14.12 -9.39 7.02
N GLN A 315 14.61 -8.67 8.04
CA GLN A 315 15.59 -7.60 7.84
C GLN A 315 16.99 -8.16 7.60
N ARG A 316 17.52 -7.89 6.42
CA ARG A 316 18.88 -8.30 6.01
C ARG A 316 19.97 -7.44 6.67
N PRO A 317 21.24 -7.92 6.69
CA PRO A 317 22.38 -7.15 7.22
C PRO A 317 22.55 -5.75 6.61
N ASN A 318 22.17 -5.56 5.36
CA ASN A 318 22.24 -4.25 4.68
C ASN A 318 21.04 -3.34 4.98
N GLY A 319 20.15 -3.72 5.90
CA GLY A 319 18.99 -2.93 6.27
C GLY A 319 17.74 -3.11 5.40
N GLY A 320 17.85 -3.81 4.28
CA GLY A 320 16.69 -4.19 3.45
C GLY A 320 15.86 -5.32 4.07
N PHE A 321 14.66 -5.52 3.53
CA PHE A 321 13.78 -6.62 3.91
C PHE A 321 13.62 -7.59 2.74
N GLY A 322 13.56 -8.90 3.03
CA GLY A 322 13.40 -9.94 2.00
C GLY A 322 13.93 -11.30 2.39
#